data_62d3cbc854ba3bbdad624e56d0678470
#
_entry.id   62d3cbc854ba3bbdad624e56d0678470
#
_cell.length_a   1.000
_cell.length_b   1.000
_cell.length_c   1.000
_cell.angle_alpha   90.00
_cell.angle_beta   90.00
_cell.angle_gamma   90.00
#
_symmetry.space_group_name_H-M   'P 1'
#
loop_
_entity.id
_entity.type
_entity.pdbx_description
1 polymer ?
#
loop_
_entity_poly.entity_id
_entity_poly.type
_entity_poly.pdbx_seq_one_letter_code
_entity_poly.pdbx_strand_id
1 'polypeptide(L)'
;MKAQRGKIIVLCLCLIFAMLIISGKASKLGTYLYVRCNYTHLEEFAAEVIQTGAIPDDRYKRRDVRYYPECGMIEFSTFSSGFGSETVYEGFYYSDEDVPFGFHGTSMSFQSDGGGWSWHESDGDNFEYTEKILGKWYWYRMHF
;
A
#
# COMPACT_ATOMS: atom_id res chain seq x y z
N MET A 1 -21.73 35.23 -17.22
CA MET A 1 -21.81 33.80 -17.57
C MET A 1 -20.48 33.04 -17.42
N LYS A 2 -19.33 33.52 -17.87
CA LYS A 2 -18.02 32.82 -17.74
C LYS A 2 -17.60 32.53 -16.28
N ALA A 3 -17.76 33.51 -15.36
CA ALA A 3 -17.37 33.38 -13.94
C ALA A 3 -18.21 32.32 -13.19
N GLN A 4 -19.47 32.12 -13.54
CA GLN A 4 -20.34 31.12 -12.92
C GLN A 4 -19.99 29.71 -13.36
N ARG A 5 -19.62 29.50 -14.64
CA ARG A 5 -19.13 28.23 -15.14
C ARG A 5 -17.84 27.78 -14.47
N GLY A 6 -16.89 28.71 -14.20
CA GLY A 6 -15.67 28.43 -13.47
C GLY A 6 -15.93 27.93 -12.05
N LYS A 7 -16.85 28.56 -11.33
CA LYS A 7 -17.22 28.14 -9.96
C LYS A 7 -17.84 26.73 -9.92
N ILE A 8 -18.69 26.41 -10.91
CA ILE A 8 -19.31 25.08 -11.03
C ILE A 8 -18.24 24.00 -11.29
N ILE A 9 -17.29 24.26 -12.19
CA ILE A 9 -16.19 23.33 -12.50
C ILE A 9 -15.35 23.06 -11.23
N VAL A 10 -14.97 24.10 -10.50
CA VAL A 10 -14.20 23.97 -9.24
C VAL A 10 -14.98 23.15 -8.22
N LEU A 11 -16.27 23.43 -8.05
CA LEU A 11 -17.12 22.66 -7.13
C LEU A 11 -17.20 21.17 -7.51
N CYS A 12 -17.39 20.87 -8.79
CA CYS A 12 -17.40 19.48 -9.29
C CYS A 12 -16.07 18.78 -9.04
N LEU A 13 -14.93 19.44 -9.27
CA LEU A 13 -13.61 18.89 -8.99
C LEU A 13 -13.40 18.62 -7.49
N CYS A 14 -13.85 19.53 -6.62
CA CYS A 14 -13.81 19.33 -5.16
C CYS A 14 -14.67 18.15 -4.72
N LEU A 15 -15.86 17.98 -5.30
CA LEU A 15 -16.74 16.86 -4.98
C LEU A 15 -16.16 15.52 -5.46
N ILE A 16 -15.57 15.48 -6.67
CA ILE A 16 -14.90 14.29 -7.18
C ILE A 16 -13.71 13.93 -6.28
N PHE A 17 -12.92 14.92 -5.88
CA PHE A 17 -11.77 14.71 -4.98
C PHE A 17 -12.21 14.21 -3.60
N ALA A 18 -13.29 14.78 -3.05
CA ALA A 18 -13.88 14.31 -1.79
C ALA A 18 -14.39 12.86 -1.91
N MET A 19 -15.06 12.51 -3.01
CA MET A 19 -15.49 11.13 -3.25
C MET A 19 -14.32 10.14 -3.36
N LEU A 20 -13.21 10.54 -3.99
CA LEU A 20 -12.01 9.72 -4.09
C LEU A 20 -11.39 9.47 -2.71
N ILE A 21 -11.35 10.49 -1.85
CA ILE A 21 -10.85 10.37 -0.46
C ILE A 21 -11.74 9.40 0.33
N ILE A 22 -13.07 9.58 0.29
CA ILE A 22 -14.03 8.74 1.02
C ILE A 22 -13.98 7.29 0.55
N SER A 23 -13.72 7.03 -0.73
CA SER A 23 -13.63 5.67 -1.28
C SER A 23 -12.30 4.96 -1.03
N GLY A 24 -11.34 5.58 -0.35
CA GLY A 24 -9.97 5.04 -0.14
C GLY A 24 -9.10 4.99 -1.41
N LYS A 25 -9.66 5.28 -2.58
CA LYS A 25 -8.92 5.24 -3.86
C LYS A 25 -7.83 6.31 -3.94
N ALA A 26 -7.98 7.43 -3.21
CA ALA A 26 -6.96 8.47 -3.16
C ALA A 26 -5.71 7.99 -2.40
N SER A 27 -5.86 7.17 -1.35
CA SER A 27 -4.75 6.57 -0.61
C SER A 27 -3.94 5.64 -1.52
N LYS A 28 -4.61 4.72 -2.23
CA LYS A 28 -3.99 3.82 -3.20
C LYS A 28 -3.24 4.57 -4.29
N LEU A 29 -3.90 5.53 -4.97
CA LEU A 29 -3.27 6.35 -6.01
C LEU A 29 -2.07 7.13 -5.48
N GLY A 30 -2.19 7.69 -4.28
CA GLY A 30 -1.08 8.40 -3.61
C GLY A 30 0.12 7.48 -3.38
N THR A 31 -0.11 6.24 -2.95
CA THR A 31 0.93 5.23 -2.77
C THR A 31 1.60 4.87 -4.10
N TYR A 32 0.82 4.67 -5.16
CA TYR A 32 1.35 4.39 -6.50
C TYR A 32 2.25 5.51 -7.02
N LEU A 33 1.79 6.74 -6.92
CA LEU A 33 2.57 7.91 -7.33
C LEU A 33 3.83 8.05 -6.48
N TYR A 34 3.74 7.85 -5.16
CA TYR A 34 4.87 7.92 -4.27
C TYR A 34 5.94 6.88 -4.63
N VAL A 35 5.59 5.61 -4.80
CA VAL A 35 6.53 4.55 -5.17
C VAL A 35 7.18 4.86 -6.52
N ARG A 36 6.41 5.26 -7.53
CA ARG A 36 6.94 5.59 -8.87
C ARG A 36 7.88 6.80 -8.85
N CYS A 37 7.52 7.86 -8.14
CA CYS A 37 8.36 9.08 -8.07
C CYS A 37 9.62 8.89 -7.23
N ASN A 38 9.64 7.94 -6.30
CA ASN A 38 10.76 7.68 -5.41
C ASN A 38 11.45 6.33 -5.71
N TYR A 39 11.18 5.72 -6.85
CA TYR A 39 11.58 4.35 -7.17
C TYR A 39 13.07 4.09 -6.92
N THR A 40 13.95 4.91 -7.45
CA THR A 40 15.40 4.76 -7.27
C THR A 40 15.83 4.78 -5.81
N HIS A 41 15.30 5.71 -5.01
CA HIS A 41 15.60 5.80 -3.58
C HIS A 41 15.04 4.63 -2.78
N LEU A 42 13.87 4.12 -3.17
CA LEU A 42 13.27 2.94 -2.54
C LEU A 42 14.05 1.67 -2.86
N GLU A 43 14.57 1.51 -4.09
CA GLU A 43 15.46 0.39 -4.47
C GLU A 43 16.77 0.44 -3.68
N GLU A 44 17.43 1.61 -3.57
CA GLU A 44 18.64 1.80 -2.77
C GLU A 44 18.38 1.45 -1.30
N PHE A 45 17.27 1.90 -0.75
CA PHE A 45 16.87 1.60 0.62
C PHE A 45 16.62 0.09 0.81
N ALA A 46 15.89 -0.56 -0.10
CA ALA A 46 15.62 -1.99 -0.02
C ALA A 46 16.92 -2.80 -0.09
N ALA A 47 17.82 -2.45 -0.99
CA ALA A 47 19.13 -3.10 -1.10
C ALA A 47 19.95 -2.98 0.18
N GLU A 48 19.97 -1.79 0.81
CA GLU A 48 20.67 -1.54 2.08
C GLU A 48 20.07 -2.38 3.22
N VAL A 49 18.73 -2.42 3.36
CA VAL A 49 18.03 -3.21 4.40
C VAL A 49 18.30 -4.70 4.22
N ILE A 50 18.18 -5.23 3.01
CA ILE A 50 18.45 -6.65 2.71
C ILE A 50 19.91 -6.99 3.03
N GLN A 51 20.87 -6.13 2.66
CA GLN A 51 22.29 -6.36 2.88
C GLN A 51 22.67 -6.28 4.37
N THR A 52 22.12 -5.32 5.11
CA THR A 52 22.50 -5.06 6.51
C THR A 52 21.65 -5.81 7.53
N GLY A 53 20.47 -6.27 7.14
CA GLY A 53 19.48 -6.86 8.02
C GLY A 53 18.81 -5.85 8.98
N ALA A 54 19.00 -4.55 8.75
CA ALA A 54 18.52 -3.49 9.63
C ALA A 54 17.93 -2.33 8.85
N ILE A 55 16.89 -1.70 9.42
CA ILE A 55 16.30 -0.48 8.87
C ILE A 55 17.13 0.72 9.33
N PRO A 56 17.67 1.55 8.42
CA PRO A 56 18.40 2.76 8.76
C PRO A 56 17.53 3.76 9.53
N ASP A 57 18.02 4.26 10.67
CA ASP A 57 17.27 5.04 11.68
C ASP A 57 16.70 6.38 11.22
N ASP A 58 17.17 6.96 10.10
CA ASP A 58 16.90 8.35 9.76
C ASP A 58 16.03 8.58 8.52
N ARG A 59 15.91 7.63 7.62
CA ARG A 59 15.27 7.85 6.32
C ARG A 59 13.74 7.84 6.33
N TYR A 60 13.12 7.06 7.22
CA TYR A 60 11.65 6.87 7.20
C TYR A 60 10.99 6.99 8.57
N LYS A 61 11.54 7.81 9.48
CA LYS A 61 11.08 8.03 10.87
C LYS A 61 9.59 8.36 11.07
N ARG A 62 8.90 8.77 10.00
CA ARG A 62 7.48 9.13 10.04
C ARG A 62 6.56 8.02 9.53
N ARG A 63 7.10 6.90 9.08
CA ARG A 63 6.35 5.76 8.58
C ARG A 63 6.67 4.55 9.44
N ASP A 64 5.67 3.74 9.71
CA ASP A 64 5.88 2.42 10.32
C ASP A 64 6.47 1.52 9.24
N VAL A 65 7.81 1.29 9.31
CA VAL A 65 8.55 0.44 8.39
C VAL A 65 9.04 -0.77 9.16
N ARG A 66 8.81 -1.96 8.62
CA ARG A 66 9.21 -3.24 9.20
C ARG A 66 9.93 -4.09 8.18
N TYR A 67 10.95 -4.78 8.63
CA TYR A 67 11.67 -5.76 7.82
C TYR A 67 11.41 -7.16 8.36
N TYR A 68 11.07 -8.09 7.48
CA TYR A 68 10.83 -9.50 7.74
C TYR A 68 11.90 -10.33 7.04
N PRO A 69 13.03 -10.62 7.71
CA PRO A 69 14.19 -11.28 7.08
C PRO A 69 13.89 -12.70 6.62
N GLU A 70 12.93 -13.39 7.26
CA GLU A 70 12.52 -14.74 6.93
C GLU A 70 11.91 -14.89 5.52
N CYS A 71 11.38 -13.82 4.97
CA CYS A 71 10.80 -13.79 3.63
C CYS A 71 11.35 -12.68 2.74
N GLY A 72 12.32 -11.90 3.21
CA GLY A 72 12.89 -10.78 2.44
C GLY A 72 11.90 -9.67 2.12
N MET A 73 10.90 -9.44 2.99
CA MET A 73 9.88 -8.41 2.81
C MET A 73 10.18 -7.16 3.65
N ILE A 74 10.03 -5.98 3.03
CA ILE A 74 10.10 -4.68 3.72
C ILE A 74 8.76 -3.99 3.58
N GLU A 75 8.02 -3.85 4.67
CA GLU A 75 6.67 -3.30 4.70
C GLU A 75 6.67 -1.83 5.14
N PHE A 76 5.86 -1.02 4.48
CA PHE A 76 5.58 0.38 4.79
C PHE A 76 4.09 0.55 5.05
N SER A 77 3.68 0.71 6.30
CA SER A 77 2.30 1.03 6.65
C SER A 77 1.99 2.50 6.32
N THR A 78 0.94 2.75 5.55
CA THR A 78 0.55 4.11 5.14
C THR A 78 -0.75 4.57 5.76
N PHE A 79 -1.63 3.65 6.10
CA PHE A 79 -2.95 3.94 6.65
C PHE A 79 -3.44 2.79 7.52
N SER A 80 -4.09 3.14 8.62
CA SER A 80 -4.90 2.21 9.40
C SER A 80 -6.18 2.92 9.87
N SER A 81 -7.29 2.22 9.85
CA SER A 81 -8.59 2.72 10.30
C SER A 81 -9.47 1.58 10.77
N GLY A 82 -10.30 1.84 11.75
CA GLY A 82 -11.21 0.86 12.32
C GLY A 82 -11.01 0.68 13.82
N PHE A 83 -11.81 -0.21 14.40
CA PHE A 83 -11.75 -0.55 15.81
C PHE A 83 -12.04 -2.04 16.00
N GLY A 84 -11.19 -2.73 16.76
CA GLY A 84 -11.35 -4.16 17.02
C GLY A 84 -11.20 -5.01 15.76
N SER A 85 -12.18 -5.88 15.50
CA SER A 85 -12.23 -6.80 14.37
C SER A 85 -12.57 -6.16 13.02
N GLU A 86 -12.84 -4.86 12.96
CA GLU A 86 -13.14 -4.14 11.72
C GLU A 86 -12.01 -3.17 11.36
N THR A 87 -10.77 -3.62 11.45
CA THR A 87 -9.62 -2.78 11.18
C THR A 87 -9.10 -2.99 9.76
N VAL A 88 -8.91 -1.87 9.04
CA VAL A 88 -8.32 -1.86 7.70
C VAL A 88 -6.90 -1.31 7.79
N TYR A 89 -5.96 -2.02 7.18
CA TYR A 89 -4.58 -1.59 6.99
C TYR A 89 -4.29 -1.44 5.52
N GLU A 90 -3.58 -0.38 5.15
CA GLU A 90 -3.08 -0.18 3.78
C GLU A 90 -1.61 0.21 3.82
N GLY A 91 -0.89 -0.19 2.78
CA GLY A 91 0.50 0.13 2.64
C GLY A 91 1.09 -0.34 1.32
N PHE A 92 2.40 -0.42 1.32
CA PHE A 92 3.16 -1.02 0.23
C PHE A 92 4.36 -1.77 0.79
N TYR A 93 4.86 -2.72 0.04
CA TYR A 93 6.01 -3.50 0.45
C TYR A 93 6.94 -3.83 -0.73
N TYR A 94 8.19 -4.05 -0.40
CA TYR A 94 9.19 -4.66 -1.26
C TYR A 94 9.20 -6.17 -1.01
N SER A 95 9.26 -6.97 -2.08
CA SER A 95 9.40 -8.43 -2.02
C SER A 95 10.67 -8.85 -2.74
N ASP A 96 11.67 -9.34 -2.02
CA ASP A 96 12.96 -9.70 -2.63
C ASP A 96 12.84 -10.83 -3.65
N GLU A 97 11.93 -11.77 -3.44
CA GLU A 97 11.64 -12.87 -4.36
C GLU A 97 10.66 -12.50 -5.49
N ASP A 98 10.15 -11.26 -5.51
CA ASP A 98 9.16 -10.77 -6.48
C ASP A 98 7.86 -11.59 -6.49
N VAL A 99 7.41 -12.02 -5.32
CA VAL A 99 6.15 -12.75 -5.11
C VAL A 99 5.24 -11.97 -4.15
N PRO A 100 3.91 -12.14 -4.22
CA PRO A 100 3.00 -11.54 -3.25
C PRO A 100 3.17 -12.17 -1.86
N PHE A 101 3.24 -11.32 -0.83
CA PHE A 101 3.21 -11.71 0.58
C PHE A 101 1.97 -11.13 1.26
N GLY A 102 1.48 -11.81 2.27
CA GLY A 102 0.45 -11.31 3.14
C GLY A 102 0.95 -10.30 4.16
N PHE A 103 0.00 -9.65 4.81
CA PHE A 103 0.24 -8.67 5.87
C PHE A 103 1.24 -9.19 6.90
N HIS A 104 2.22 -8.37 7.26
CA HIS A 104 3.32 -8.72 8.15
C HIS A 104 4.17 -9.93 7.68
N GLY A 105 4.35 -10.09 6.36
CA GLY A 105 5.19 -11.14 5.81
C GLY A 105 4.61 -12.56 5.93
N THR A 106 3.31 -12.68 6.16
CA THR A 106 2.67 -13.99 6.28
C THR A 106 2.59 -14.69 4.92
N SER A 107 2.85 -16.00 4.92
CA SER A 107 2.62 -16.84 3.74
C SER A 107 1.14 -17.15 3.62
N MET A 108 0.51 -16.70 2.54
CA MET A 108 -0.91 -16.90 2.26
C MET A 108 -1.11 -17.58 0.90
N SER A 109 -2.20 -18.36 0.79
CA SER A 109 -2.60 -18.97 -0.49
C SER A 109 -3.39 -17.96 -1.32
N PHE A 110 -2.69 -17.04 -1.97
CA PHE A 110 -3.31 -16.04 -2.83
C PHE A 110 -3.91 -16.64 -4.10
N GLN A 111 -5.05 -16.11 -4.52
CA GLN A 111 -5.69 -16.40 -5.80
C GLN A 111 -5.56 -15.17 -6.71
N SER A 112 -5.39 -15.41 -8.00
CA SER A 112 -5.37 -14.32 -8.99
C SER A 112 -6.72 -13.60 -9.02
N ASP A 113 -6.70 -12.28 -8.89
CA ASP A 113 -7.89 -11.43 -8.81
C ASP A 113 -7.66 -10.11 -9.57
N GLY A 114 -8.27 -9.98 -10.73
CA GLY A 114 -8.13 -8.80 -11.58
C GLY A 114 -6.69 -8.53 -11.98
N GLY A 115 -6.12 -7.43 -11.50
CA GLY A 115 -4.72 -7.04 -11.74
C GLY A 115 -3.76 -7.42 -10.62
N GLY A 116 -4.22 -8.19 -9.61
CA GLY A 116 -3.44 -8.56 -8.43
C GLY A 116 -3.81 -9.94 -7.89
N TRP A 117 -3.76 -10.05 -6.58
CA TRP A 117 -4.03 -11.29 -5.85
C TRP A 117 -4.88 -10.99 -4.62
N SER A 118 -5.83 -11.88 -4.33
CA SER A 118 -6.67 -11.83 -3.14
C SER A 118 -6.51 -13.08 -2.28
N TRP A 119 -6.71 -12.90 -1.00
CA TRP A 119 -6.84 -13.97 -0.03
C TRP A 119 -8.07 -13.70 0.85
N HIS A 120 -8.82 -14.76 1.14
CA HIS A 120 -9.96 -14.74 2.05
C HIS A 120 -9.77 -15.82 3.11
N GLU A 121 -10.10 -15.50 4.33
CA GLU A 121 -10.17 -16.48 5.40
C GLU A 121 -11.31 -17.46 5.14
N SER A 122 -11.06 -18.76 5.35
CA SER A 122 -12.05 -19.82 5.04
C SER A 122 -13.30 -19.78 5.91
N ASP A 123 -13.15 -19.45 7.20
CA ASP A 123 -14.22 -19.46 8.20
C ASP A 123 -14.38 -18.11 8.92
N GLY A 124 -13.94 -17.03 8.30
CA GLY A 124 -13.99 -15.67 8.83
C GLY A 124 -14.29 -14.65 7.76
N ASP A 125 -14.16 -13.38 8.14
CA ASP A 125 -14.38 -12.21 7.30
C ASP A 125 -13.10 -11.44 6.95
N ASN A 126 -11.94 -11.97 7.37
CA ASN A 126 -10.65 -11.40 7.04
C ASN A 126 -10.37 -11.55 5.53
N PHE A 127 -9.88 -10.48 4.95
CA PHE A 127 -9.62 -10.38 3.53
C PHE A 127 -8.36 -9.58 3.26
N GLU A 128 -7.53 -10.05 2.34
CA GLU A 128 -6.40 -9.27 1.84
C GLU A 128 -6.40 -9.21 0.31
N TYR A 129 -6.03 -8.04 -0.20
CA TYR A 129 -5.75 -7.82 -1.60
C TYR A 129 -4.40 -7.16 -1.76
N THR A 130 -3.59 -7.67 -2.67
CA THR A 130 -2.29 -7.11 -3.03
C THR A 130 -2.13 -7.03 -4.54
N GLU A 131 -1.39 -6.03 -5.02
CA GLU A 131 -1.11 -5.89 -6.44
C GLU A 131 0.25 -5.22 -6.68
N LYS A 132 0.88 -5.56 -7.78
CA LYS A 132 2.17 -5.03 -8.17
C LYS A 132 2.07 -3.58 -8.61
N ILE A 133 2.93 -2.71 -8.06
CA ILE A 133 3.05 -1.30 -8.45
C ILE A 133 4.09 -1.14 -9.56
N LEU A 134 5.33 -1.57 -9.28
CA LEU A 134 6.49 -1.46 -10.16
C LEU A 134 7.65 -2.29 -9.62
N GLY A 135 8.39 -3.01 -10.50
CA GLY A 135 9.52 -3.83 -10.09
C GLY A 135 9.11 -4.86 -9.04
N LYS A 136 9.75 -4.85 -7.89
CA LYS A 136 9.48 -5.72 -6.74
C LYS A 136 8.59 -5.06 -5.67
N TRP A 137 7.92 -3.96 -6.00
CA TRP A 137 7.06 -3.18 -5.10
C TRP A 137 5.60 -3.50 -5.33
N TYR A 138 4.87 -3.76 -4.21
CA TYR A 138 3.47 -4.14 -4.17
C TYR A 138 2.69 -3.18 -3.27
N TRP A 139 1.43 -2.93 -3.60
CA TRP A 139 0.46 -2.31 -2.72
C TRP A 139 -0.39 -3.38 -2.05
N TYR A 140 -0.80 -3.16 -0.82
CA TYR A 140 -1.69 -4.08 -0.12
C TYR A 140 -2.80 -3.34 0.63
N ARG A 141 -3.89 -4.07 0.85
CA ARG A 141 -4.98 -3.72 1.75
C ARG A 141 -5.44 -4.96 2.48
N MET A 142 -5.33 -4.94 3.81
CA MET A 142 -5.78 -5.99 4.71
C MET A 142 -6.99 -5.50 5.48
N HIS A 143 -8.01 -6.34 5.62
CA HIS A 143 -9.23 -6.13 6.39
C HIS A 143 -9.36 -7.27 7.41
N PHE A 144 -9.48 -6.90 8.68
CA PHE A 144 -9.73 -7.79 9.80
C PHE A 144 -11.16 -7.63 10.28
#